data_debbb288a7a15a026ab8aac2d3a9114b
#
_entry.id   debbb288a7a15a026ab8aac2d3a9114b
#
_cell.length_a   1.000
_cell.length_b   1.000
_cell.length_c   1.000
_cell.angle_alpha   90.00
_cell.angle_beta   90.00
_cell.angle_gamma   90.00
#
_symmetry.space_group_name_H-M   'P 1'
#
loop_
_entity.id
_entity.type
_entity.pdbx_description
1 polymer ?
#
loop_
_entity_poly.entity_id
_entity_poly.type
_entity_poly.pdbx_seq_one_letter_code
_entity_poly.pdbx_strand_id
1 'polypeptide(L)'
;NFYLDLKAEIIRLAKEEQAKAPIDAVTLSLHGSMRVRDFGEAEGPLLEELRQVFPNIPIFCALDMHTTMTKKMQENCDGFVGYKCAPHTDRYETGVHAAKMTIAALEDGFKAKSAWVKVPILIAGEQSSTTVEPMKGLVEMTREAEKKPGVMAASYLMGFPWADNTDSSVAVHVVADSQELADSEAIRLADLMWSKKNEFCFQTETYHEEEAIDTAMKAVLAGDPLPIYLSDSGDNPTAGSSSDCTGFLKKLMDDPRTDKLRTPVLYGGIYDPEAARACAGKVGQEITLTFGSKFDSKTTSPITATGVVKAYIEDWDKFPMKTALALFSTHGVDVVIAEAHVGYTTPDIFKDLGRDPKDADIVVCKLGYLTAAQSAVAKRSIMALSKG
;
A
#
# COMPACT_ATOMS: atom_id res chain seq x y z
N ASN A 1 -4.78 20.41 11.79
CA ASN A 1 -4.57 19.00 11.38
C ASN A 1 -5.13 18.84 9.97
N PHE A 2 -4.25 18.49 9.02
CA PHE A 2 -4.62 18.42 7.59
C PHE A 2 -5.90 17.58 7.32
N TYR A 3 -6.01 16.40 7.95
CA TYR A 3 -7.21 15.57 7.78
C TYR A 3 -8.49 16.28 8.27
N LEU A 4 -8.44 16.93 9.43
CA LEU A 4 -9.62 17.63 9.97
C LEU A 4 -10.05 18.78 9.05
N ASP A 5 -9.09 19.51 8.50
CA ASP A 5 -9.34 20.61 7.58
C ASP A 5 -9.93 20.10 6.25
N LEU A 6 -9.36 19.00 5.72
CA LEU A 6 -9.88 18.34 4.51
C LEU A 6 -11.30 17.80 4.73
N LYS A 7 -11.54 17.10 5.85
CA LYS A 7 -12.87 16.58 6.21
C LYS A 7 -13.89 17.72 6.31
N ALA A 8 -13.54 18.80 7.02
CA ALA A 8 -14.40 19.96 7.16
C ALA A 8 -14.75 20.59 5.80
N GLU A 9 -13.79 20.66 4.89
CA GLU A 9 -14.02 21.17 3.54
C GLU A 9 -14.95 20.27 2.70
N ILE A 10 -14.75 18.94 2.76
CA ILE A 10 -15.65 17.98 2.12
C ILE A 10 -17.10 18.16 2.60
N ILE A 11 -17.28 18.26 3.92
CA ILE A 11 -18.61 18.45 4.52
C ILE A 11 -19.22 19.81 4.16
N ARG A 12 -18.41 20.86 4.13
CA ARG A 12 -18.85 22.21 3.69
C ARG A 12 -19.35 22.16 2.25
N LEU A 13 -18.58 21.57 1.33
CA LEU A 13 -18.95 21.44 -0.07
C LEU A 13 -20.21 20.57 -0.24
N ALA A 14 -20.31 19.45 0.48
CA ALA A 14 -21.49 18.59 0.46
C ALA A 14 -22.77 19.36 0.85
N LYS A 15 -22.70 20.19 1.90
CA LYS A 15 -23.82 21.05 2.32
C LYS A 15 -24.18 22.12 1.28
N GLU A 16 -23.17 22.73 0.66
CA GLU A 16 -23.38 23.74 -0.37
C GLU A 16 -24.05 23.16 -1.63
N GLU A 17 -23.60 21.97 -2.08
CA GLU A 17 -24.21 21.31 -3.24
C GLU A 17 -25.63 20.85 -2.92
N GLN A 18 -25.87 20.27 -1.75
CA GLN A 18 -27.23 19.91 -1.30
C GLN A 18 -28.19 21.12 -1.23
N ALA A 19 -27.66 22.30 -0.88
CA ALA A 19 -28.48 23.52 -0.85
C ALA A 19 -28.82 24.09 -2.24
N LYS A 20 -28.02 23.79 -3.26
CA LYS A 20 -28.27 24.21 -4.67
C LYS A 20 -29.30 23.32 -5.33
N ALA A 21 -29.20 22.02 -5.15
CA ALA A 21 -30.13 21.03 -5.67
C ALA A 21 -30.11 19.76 -4.80
N PRO A 22 -31.23 19.06 -4.63
CA PRO A 22 -31.26 17.78 -3.93
C PRO A 22 -30.26 16.81 -4.54
N ILE A 23 -29.45 16.14 -3.68
CA ILE A 23 -28.59 15.05 -4.06
C ILE A 23 -29.34 13.75 -3.80
N ASP A 24 -29.42 12.86 -4.79
CA ASP A 24 -30.17 11.61 -4.71
C ASP A 24 -29.38 10.44 -4.13
N ALA A 25 -28.07 10.44 -4.27
CA ALA A 25 -27.19 9.42 -3.71
C ALA A 25 -25.74 9.92 -3.58
N VAL A 26 -24.92 9.21 -2.81
CA VAL A 26 -23.47 9.44 -2.68
C VAL A 26 -22.71 8.16 -3.01
N THR A 27 -21.72 8.27 -3.91
CA THR A 27 -20.75 7.22 -4.16
C THR A 27 -19.35 7.72 -3.77
N LEU A 28 -18.66 6.95 -2.95
CA LEU A 28 -17.32 7.29 -2.46
C LEU A 28 -16.29 6.27 -2.92
N SER A 29 -15.04 6.71 -2.98
CA SER A 29 -13.87 5.86 -3.09
C SER A 29 -12.90 6.25 -1.98
N LEU A 30 -12.76 5.40 -0.99
CA LEU A 30 -11.89 5.59 0.16
C LEU A 30 -10.90 4.43 0.25
N HIS A 31 -9.84 4.55 1.05
CA HIS A 31 -8.97 3.41 1.34
C HIS A 31 -9.64 2.48 2.35
N GLY A 32 -10.03 2.97 3.51
CA GLY A 32 -10.63 2.19 4.59
C GLY A 32 -9.67 1.86 5.74
N SER A 33 -8.42 2.33 5.69
CA SER A 33 -7.43 2.12 6.76
C SER A 33 -6.61 3.37 7.08
N MET A 34 -7.14 4.54 6.79
CA MET A 34 -6.47 5.79 7.14
C MET A 34 -6.48 5.97 8.67
N ARG A 35 -5.30 6.12 9.22
CA ARG A 35 -5.12 6.47 10.63
C ARG A 35 -4.47 7.84 10.77
N VAL A 36 -5.09 8.71 11.52
CA VAL A 36 -4.63 10.06 11.78
C VAL A 36 -4.07 10.15 13.19
N ARG A 37 -2.86 10.70 13.32
CA ARG A 37 -2.19 10.88 14.61
C ARG A 37 -3.09 11.67 15.56
N ASP A 38 -3.22 11.18 16.78
CA ASP A 38 -3.99 11.78 17.88
C ASP A 38 -5.51 11.87 17.62
N PHE A 39 -5.99 11.28 16.51
CA PHE A 39 -7.40 11.25 16.16
C PHE A 39 -7.94 9.81 16.03
N GLY A 40 -7.16 8.91 15.42
CA GLY A 40 -7.55 7.52 15.21
C GLY A 40 -8.01 7.23 13.79
N GLU A 41 -9.01 6.36 13.64
CA GLU A 41 -9.63 5.98 12.39
C GLU A 41 -10.34 7.17 11.74
N ALA A 42 -10.22 7.32 10.44
CA ALA A 42 -10.61 8.53 9.72
C ALA A 42 -11.88 8.39 8.86
N GLU A 43 -12.11 7.22 8.28
CA GLU A 43 -13.19 7.03 7.31
C GLU A 43 -14.57 7.00 7.98
N GLY A 44 -14.70 6.34 9.13
CA GLY A 44 -15.96 6.28 9.87
C GLY A 44 -16.47 7.66 10.32
N PRO A 45 -15.63 8.53 10.91
CA PRO A 45 -16.02 9.91 11.21
C PRO A 45 -16.40 10.76 10.00
N LEU A 46 -15.77 10.54 8.84
CA LEU A 46 -16.18 11.19 7.60
C LEU A 46 -17.57 10.71 7.16
N LEU A 47 -17.79 9.39 7.16
CA LEU A 47 -19.10 8.80 6.80
C LEU A 47 -20.20 9.24 7.76
N GLU A 48 -19.93 9.32 9.07
CA GLU A 48 -20.88 9.80 10.07
C GLU A 48 -21.32 11.24 9.79
N GLU A 49 -20.40 12.15 9.48
CA GLU A 49 -20.76 13.53 9.13
C GLU A 49 -21.49 13.63 7.76
N LEU A 50 -21.09 12.83 6.77
CA LEU A 50 -21.80 12.74 5.50
C LEU A 50 -23.23 12.21 5.70
N ARG A 51 -23.43 11.21 6.54
CA ARG A 51 -24.77 10.68 6.88
C ARG A 51 -25.64 11.75 7.57
N GLN A 52 -25.06 12.64 8.38
CA GLN A 52 -25.79 13.77 8.95
C GLN A 52 -26.24 14.79 7.91
N VAL A 53 -25.42 15.01 6.86
CA VAL A 53 -25.81 15.87 5.72
C VAL A 53 -26.87 15.19 4.85
N PHE A 54 -26.76 13.87 4.70
CA PHE A 54 -27.57 13.05 3.80
C PHE A 54 -28.29 11.91 4.55
N PRO A 55 -29.27 12.20 5.41
CA PRO A 55 -29.82 11.22 6.34
C PRO A 55 -30.62 10.09 5.65
N ASN A 56 -31.18 10.33 4.46
CA ASN A 56 -32.14 9.43 3.84
C ASN A 56 -31.80 8.99 2.42
N ILE A 57 -30.60 9.32 1.93
CA ILE A 57 -30.18 8.91 0.59
C ILE A 57 -29.14 7.78 0.66
N PRO A 58 -29.06 6.97 -0.39
CA PRO A 58 -28.06 5.89 -0.45
C PRO A 58 -26.64 6.43 -0.42
N ILE A 59 -25.78 5.79 0.39
CA ILE A 59 -24.33 6.04 0.42
C ILE A 59 -23.63 4.70 0.21
N PHE A 60 -22.87 4.57 -0.89
CA PHE A 60 -22.04 3.40 -1.18
C PHE A 60 -20.58 3.78 -1.32
N CYS A 61 -19.68 2.86 -1.00
CA CYS A 61 -18.27 3.14 -1.01
C CYS A 61 -17.45 1.97 -1.59
N ALA A 62 -16.53 2.30 -2.51
CA ALA A 62 -15.44 1.42 -2.91
C ALA A 62 -14.29 1.55 -1.93
N LEU A 63 -13.70 0.41 -1.55
CA LEU A 63 -12.61 0.32 -0.56
C LEU A 63 -11.43 -0.49 -1.09
N ASP A 64 -10.27 -0.26 -0.52
CA ASP A 64 -9.14 -1.19 -0.64
C ASP A 64 -9.41 -2.48 0.13
N MET A 65 -8.88 -3.60 -0.34
CA MET A 65 -9.03 -4.87 0.39
C MET A 65 -8.31 -4.89 1.74
N HIS A 66 -7.34 -4.00 1.98
CA HIS A 66 -6.67 -3.84 3.27
C HIS A 66 -7.44 -2.92 4.24
N THR A 67 -8.73 -2.76 4.02
CA THR A 67 -9.62 -1.99 4.91
C THR A 67 -9.68 -2.60 6.31
N THR A 68 -9.53 -1.75 7.32
CA THR A 68 -9.91 -2.04 8.71
C THR A 68 -11.37 -1.62 8.91
N MET A 69 -12.27 -2.57 8.78
CA MET A 69 -13.70 -2.27 8.91
C MET A 69 -14.07 -1.94 10.35
N THR A 70 -14.77 -0.85 10.55
CA THR A 70 -15.21 -0.36 11.87
C THR A 70 -16.73 -0.32 11.99
N LYS A 71 -17.21 -0.36 13.23
CA LYS A 71 -18.65 -0.21 13.52
C LYS A 71 -19.19 1.12 12.98
N LYS A 72 -18.40 2.20 13.12
CA LYS A 72 -18.80 3.53 12.63
C LYS A 72 -18.95 3.56 11.11
N MET A 73 -18.07 2.92 10.36
CA MET A 73 -18.23 2.76 8.91
C MET A 73 -19.53 2.01 8.59
N GLN A 74 -19.76 0.86 9.23
CA GLN A 74 -20.95 0.02 9.00
C GLN A 74 -22.26 0.76 9.27
N GLU A 75 -22.31 1.59 10.31
CA GLU A 75 -23.53 2.29 10.71
C GLU A 75 -23.87 3.51 9.83
N ASN A 76 -22.90 4.03 9.05
CA ASN A 76 -23.04 5.29 8.32
C ASN A 76 -22.96 5.14 6.79
N CYS A 77 -22.85 3.91 6.28
CA CYS A 77 -22.82 3.61 4.85
C CYS A 77 -23.78 2.45 4.56
N ASP A 78 -24.50 2.48 3.44
CA ASP A 78 -25.48 1.45 3.09
C ASP A 78 -24.80 0.20 2.52
N GLY A 79 -23.58 0.35 1.98
CA GLY A 79 -22.80 -0.79 1.53
C GLY A 79 -21.42 -0.45 1.02
N PHE A 80 -20.54 -1.44 1.14
CA PHE A 80 -19.17 -1.37 0.70
C PHE A 80 -18.84 -2.47 -0.31
N VAL A 81 -17.92 -2.19 -1.20
CA VAL A 81 -17.25 -3.18 -2.04
C VAL A 81 -15.75 -2.96 -2.01
N GLY A 82 -14.99 -4.00 -1.65
CA GLY A 82 -13.53 -3.96 -1.60
C GLY A 82 -12.88 -4.54 -2.86
N TYR A 83 -11.62 -4.15 -3.12
CA TYR A 83 -10.80 -4.79 -4.15
C TYR A 83 -10.76 -6.30 -3.95
N LYS A 84 -10.68 -7.03 -5.06
CA LYS A 84 -10.57 -8.49 -5.09
C LYS A 84 -9.19 -8.96 -5.59
N CYS A 85 -8.27 -8.04 -5.76
CA CYS A 85 -6.91 -8.31 -6.24
C CYS A 85 -5.84 -7.70 -5.35
N ALA A 86 -4.86 -8.49 -4.97
CA ALA A 86 -3.59 -8.05 -4.43
C ALA A 86 -2.45 -8.78 -5.18
N PRO A 87 -1.67 -8.10 -6.02
CA PRO A 87 -1.61 -6.63 -6.29
C PRO A 87 -2.90 -6.05 -6.88
N HIS A 88 -3.20 -4.77 -6.53
CA HIS A 88 -4.45 -4.09 -6.87
C HIS A 88 -4.55 -3.75 -8.35
N THR A 89 -5.17 -4.62 -9.14
CA THR A 89 -5.38 -4.46 -10.59
C THR A 89 -6.82 -4.13 -10.97
N ASP A 90 -7.76 -4.22 -10.02
CA ASP A 90 -9.21 -4.10 -10.20
C ASP A 90 -9.81 -2.83 -9.57
N ARG A 91 -8.99 -1.77 -9.41
CA ARG A 91 -9.43 -0.50 -8.81
C ARG A 91 -10.58 0.15 -9.57
N TYR A 92 -10.50 0.15 -10.90
CA TYR A 92 -11.53 0.71 -11.76
C TYR A 92 -12.84 -0.10 -11.67
N GLU A 93 -12.75 -1.42 -11.77
CA GLU A 93 -13.87 -2.35 -11.70
C GLU A 93 -14.60 -2.24 -10.35
N THR A 94 -13.86 -2.06 -9.25
CA THR A 94 -14.44 -1.87 -7.92
C THR A 94 -15.17 -0.54 -7.82
N GLY A 95 -14.63 0.54 -8.38
CA GLY A 95 -15.33 1.83 -8.50
C GLY A 95 -16.62 1.73 -9.30
N VAL A 96 -16.56 1.02 -10.46
CA VAL A 96 -17.76 0.73 -11.28
C VAL A 96 -18.77 -0.10 -10.49
N HIS A 97 -18.32 -1.05 -9.66
CA HIS A 97 -19.21 -1.87 -8.84
C HIS A 97 -19.96 -1.01 -7.80
N ALA A 98 -19.26 -0.13 -7.09
CA ALA A 98 -19.90 0.82 -6.16
C ALA A 98 -20.91 1.72 -6.86
N ALA A 99 -20.59 2.22 -8.06
CA ALA A 99 -21.51 3.02 -8.86
C ALA A 99 -22.77 2.22 -9.28
N LYS A 100 -22.62 0.94 -9.65
CA LYS A 100 -23.75 0.06 -9.98
C LYS A 100 -24.66 -0.18 -8.78
N MET A 101 -24.11 -0.34 -7.57
CA MET A 101 -24.94 -0.43 -6.34
C MET A 101 -25.75 0.85 -6.13
N THR A 102 -25.14 2.01 -6.37
CA THR A 102 -25.82 3.31 -6.27
C THR A 102 -26.96 3.43 -7.28
N ILE A 103 -26.72 3.06 -8.54
CA ILE A 103 -27.73 3.09 -9.60
C ILE A 103 -28.89 2.16 -9.27
N ALA A 104 -28.62 0.94 -8.83
CA ALA A 104 -29.65 -0.03 -8.45
C ALA A 104 -30.54 0.50 -7.31
N ALA A 105 -29.97 1.21 -6.35
CA ALA A 105 -30.74 1.83 -5.27
C ALA A 105 -31.65 2.97 -5.76
N LEU A 106 -31.25 3.71 -6.81
CA LEU A 106 -31.99 4.82 -7.37
C LEU A 106 -33.06 4.39 -8.38
N GLU A 107 -32.68 3.52 -9.33
CA GLU A 107 -33.52 3.17 -10.47
C GLU A 107 -34.42 1.95 -10.21
N ASP A 108 -33.84 0.92 -9.58
CA ASP A 108 -34.51 -0.37 -9.35
C ASP A 108 -35.20 -0.45 -7.98
N GLY A 109 -35.04 0.60 -7.14
CA GLY A 109 -35.56 0.61 -5.78
C GLY A 109 -34.94 -0.43 -4.87
N PHE A 110 -33.73 -0.86 -5.18
CA PHE A 110 -32.95 -1.82 -4.37
C PHE A 110 -32.72 -1.24 -2.98
N LYS A 111 -33.25 -1.91 -1.97
CA LYS A 111 -33.06 -1.55 -0.56
C LYS A 111 -31.89 -2.34 0.01
N ALA A 112 -30.70 -1.77 -0.07
CA ALA A 112 -29.51 -2.40 0.44
C ALA A 112 -29.67 -2.78 1.91
N LYS A 113 -29.31 -4.03 2.19
CA LYS A 113 -29.05 -4.55 3.53
C LYS A 113 -27.62 -5.02 3.55
N SER A 114 -26.90 -4.69 4.59
CA SER A 114 -25.52 -5.09 4.68
C SER A 114 -25.24 -5.83 5.97
N ALA A 115 -24.35 -6.80 5.88
CA ALA A 115 -23.84 -7.56 7.01
C ALA A 115 -22.31 -7.44 7.06
N TRP A 116 -21.80 -7.35 8.27
CA TRP A 116 -20.38 -7.33 8.55
C TRP A 116 -20.04 -8.34 9.63
N VAL A 117 -19.10 -9.23 9.33
CA VAL A 117 -18.59 -10.23 10.28
C VAL A 117 -17.09 -10.00 10.45
N LYS A 118 -16.68 -9.69 11.68
CA LYS A 118 -15.28 -9.58 12.06
C LYS A 118 -14.71 -10.96 12.31
N VAL A 119 -13.66 -11.34 11.58
CA VAL A 119 -12.94 -12.60 11.76
C VAL A 119 -11.67 -12.29 12.56
N PRO A 120 -11.45 -12.93 13.74
CA PRO A 120 -10.35 -12.59 14.63
C PRO A 120 -9.00 -13.14 14.12
N ILE A 121 -8.61 -12.69 12.94
CA ILE A 121 -7.34 -13.01 12.28
C ILE A 121 -6.65 -11.69 11.95
N LEU A 122 -5.35 -11.62 12.24
CA LEU A 122 -4.49 -10.51 11.83
C LEU A 122 -3.46 -11.08 10.85
N ILE A 123 -3.45 -10.57 9.62
CA ILE A 123 -2.59 -11.04 8.52
C ILE A 123 -1.90 -9.85 7.91
N ALA A 124 -0.58 -9.93 7.71
CA ALA A 124 0.15 -8.94 6.94
C ALA A 124 -0.29 -8.96 5.47
N GLY A 125 -0.35 -7.80 4.83
CA GLY A 125 -0.72 -7.67 3.42
C GLY A 125 0.13 -8.57 2.51
N GLU A 126 1.40 -8.72 2.85
CA GLU A 126 2.37 -9.55 2.14
C GLU A 126 2.06 -11.06 2.17
N GLN A 127 1.20 -11.48 3.09
CA GLN A 127 0.73 -12.88 3.21
C GLN A 127 -0.62 -13.11 2.52
N SER A 128 -1.27 -12.07 2.01
CA SER A 128 -2.63 -12.11 1.46
C SER A 128 -2.72 -11.90 -0.06
N SER A 129 -1.67 -12.27 -0.80
CA SER A 129 -1.70 -12.20 -2.27
C SER A 129 -2.85 -13.04 -2.84
N THR A 130 -3.66 -12.42 -3.70
CA THR A 130 -4.79 -13.08 -4.36
C THR A 130 -4.39 -13.89 -5.60
N THR A 131 -3.11 -13.94 -5.92
CA THR A 131 -2.59 -14.74 -7.03
C THR A 131 -2.37 -16.21 -6.65
N VAL A 132 -2.36 -16.50 -5.35
CA VAL A 132 -2.08 -17.82 -4.76
C VAL A 132 -3.09 -18.20 -3.68
N GLU A 133 -3.15 -19.50 -3.34
CA GLU A 133 -3.95 -19.96 -2.21
C GLU A 133 -3.34 -19.48 -0.85
N PRO A 134 -4.18 -19.25 0.17
CA PRO A 134 -5.63 -19.47 0.20
C PRO A 134 -6.46 -18.31 -0.36
N MET A 135 -5.88 -17.10 -0.55
CA MET A 135 -6.65 -15.91 -0.96
C MET A 135 -7.28 -16.05 -2.35
N LYS A 136 -6.61 -16.72 -3.29
CA LYS A 136 -7.18 -16.94 -4.63
C LYS A 136 -8.54 -17.64 -4.56
N GLY A 137 -8.61 -18.74 -3.85
CA GLY A 137 -9.85 -19.50 -3.67
C GLY A 137 -10.89 -18.73 -2.84
N LEU A 138 -10.45 -18.01 -1.80
CA LEU A 138 -11.35 -17.21 -0.96
C LEU A 138 -12.00 -16.09 -1.75
N VAL A 139 -11.26 -15.35 -2.56
CA VAL A 139 -11.81 -14.29 -3.43
C VAL A 139 -12.78 -14.86 -4.46
N GLU A 140 -12.50 -16.06 -5.00
CA GLU A 140 -13.46 -16.69 -5.93
C GLU A 140 -14.79 -17.00 -5.22
N MET A 141 -14.76 -17.37 -3.94
CA MET A 141 -15.99 -17.58 -3.17
C MET A 141 -16.81 -16.30 -2.96
N THR A 142 -16.19 -15.12 -2.93
CA THR A 142 -16.94 -13.85 -2.93
C THR A 142 -17.61 -13.61 -4.28
N ARG A 143 -16.94 -13.92 -5.40
CA ARG A 143 -17.52 -13.81 -6.74
C ARG A 143 -18.68 -14.81 -6.93
N GLU A 144 -18.57 -16.02 -6.38
CA GLU A 144 -19.68 -16.98 -6.39
C GLU A 144 -20.87 -16.50 -5.55
N ALA A 145 -20.60 -15.83 -4.41
CA ALA A 145 -21.67 -15.22 -3.61
C ALA A 145 -22.42 -14.14 -4.41
N GLU A 146 -21.72 -13.31 -5.17
CA GLU A 146 -22.30 -12.24 -6.01
C GLU A 146 -23.13 -12.76 -7.20
N LYS A 147 -22.99 -14.04 -7.58
CA LYS A 147 -23.85 -14.68 -8.59
C LYS A 147 -25.22 -15.10 -8.02
N LYS A 148 -25.37 -15.13 -6.69
CA LYS A 148 -26.64 -15.50 -6.06
C LYS A 148 -27.67 -14.38 -6.25
N PRO A 149 -28.91 -14.71 -6.61
CA PRO A 149 -29.97 -13.70 -6.69
C PRO A 149 -30.08 -12.93 -5.36
N GLY A 150 -30.14 -11.63 -5.44
CA GLY A 150 -30.27 -10.74 -4.30
C GLY A 150 -28.94 -10.30 -3.66
N VAL A 151 -27.81 -10.96 -3.93
CA VAL A 151 -26.49 -10.50 -3.46
C VAL A 151 -25.92 -9.48 -4.43
N MET A 152 -25.62 -8.30 -3.93
CA MET A 152 -25.11 -7.19 -4.74
C MET A 152 -23.59 -7.09 -4.68
N ALA A 153 -22.98 -7.31 -3.50
CA ALA A 153 -21.53 -7.30 -3.30
C ALA A 153 -21.13 -8.22 -2.15
N ALA A 154 -19.98 -8.85 -2.26
CA ALA A 154 -19.35 -9.62 -1.19
C ALA A 154 -17.84 -9.38 -1.20
N SER A 155 -17.23 -9.05 -0.06
CA SER A 155 -15.83 -8.68 0.02
C SER A 155 -15.16 -9.24 1.25
N TYR A 156 -13.91 -9.70 1.09
CA TYR A 156 -12.97 -9.84 2.19
C TYR A 156 -12.22 -8.53 2.36
N LEU A 157 -12.21 -8.01 3.58
CA LEU A 157 -11.49 -6.83 4.00
C LEU A 157 -10.44 -7.29 5.01
N MET A 158 -9.18 -7.23 4.62
CA MET A 158 -8.09 -7.95 5.30
C MET A 158 -7.58 -7.26 6.56
N GLY A 159 -8.00 -6.01 6.80
CA GLY A 159 -7.39 -5.18 7.82
C GLY A 159 -6.02 -4.66 7.42
N PHE A 160 -5.45 -3.79 8.25
CA PHE A 160 -4.14 -3.19 7.99
C PHE A 160 -3.31 -3.14 9.28
N PRO A 161 -2.55 -4.20 9.61
CA PRO A 161 -1.79 -4.31 10.86
C PRO A 161 -0.77 -3.18 11.05
N TRP A 162 -0.18 -2.69 9.97
CA TRP A 162 0.85 -1.64 10.00
C TRP A 162 0.36 -0.29 10.52
N ALA A 163 -0.95 -0.04 10.47
CA ALA A 163 -1.56 1.16 11.08
C ALA A 163 -1.67 1.07 12.60
N ASP A 164 -1.35 -0.07 13.22
CA ASP A 164 -1.44 -0.31 14.67
C ASP A 164 -2.78 0.14 15.26
N ASN A 165 -3.87 -0.27 14.59
CA ASN A 165 -5.23 0.03 14.99
C ASN A 165 -5.81 -1.18 15.73
N THR A 166 -6.40 -0.94 16.93
CA THR A 166 -7.04 -1.99 17.74
C THR A 166 -8.23 -2.66 17.06
N ASP A 167 -8.82 -2.01 16.05
CA ASP A 167 -9.90 -2.57 15.24
C ASP A 167 -9.40 -3.45 14.09
N SER A 168 -8.10 -3.45 13.81
CA SER A 168 -7.53 -4.19 12.69
C SER A 168 -7.74 -5.69 12.84
N SER A 169 -8.43 -6.26 11.88
CA SER A 169 -8.63 -7.70 11.70
C SER A 169 -9.24 -7.94 10.33
N VAL A 170 -9.22 -9.19 9.89
CA VAL A 170 -10.00 -9.58 8.72
C VAL A 170 -11.48 -9.40 8.99
N ALA A 171 -12.21 -8.93 7.98
CA ALA A 171 -13.66 -8.82 7.99
C ALA A 171 -14.26 -9.35 6.70
N VAL A 172 -15.50 -9.80 6.79
CA VAL A 172 -16.36 -10.06 5.61
C VAL A 172 -17.44 -9.01 5.58
N HIS A 173 -17.68 -8.43 4.42
CA HIS A 173 -18.80 -7.52 4.20
C HIS A 173 -19.63 -8.01 3.02
N VAL A 174 -20.96 -8.08 3.20
CA VAL A 174 -21.91 -8.50 2.17
C VAL A 174 -23.03 -7.47 2.08
N VAL A 175 -23.41 -7.11 0.85
CA VAL A 175 -24.57 -6.27 0.52
C VAL A 175 -25.57 -7.12 -0.23
N ALA A 176 -26.82 -7.16 0.24
CA ALA A 176 -27.92 -7.94 -0.35
C ALA A 176 -29.25 -7.20 -0.28
N ASP A 177 -30.30 -7.77 -0.91
CA ASP A 177 -31.67 -7.24 -0.91
C ASP A 177 -32.44 -7.55 0.39
N SER A 178 -31.92 -8.46 1.22
CA SER A 178 -32.50 -8.81 2.51
C SER A 178 -31.40 -9.00 3.57
N GLN A 179 -31.75 -8.70 4.82
CA GLN A 179 -30.81 -8.86 5.94
C GLN A 179 -30.45 -10.33 6.17
N GLU A 180 -31.43 -11.22 6.04
CA GLU A 180 -31.20 -12.67 6.20
C GLU A 180 -30.16 -13.20 5.20
N LEU A 181 -30.25 -12.78 3.93
CA LEU A 181 -29.31 -13.18 2.89
C LEU A 181 -27.92 -12.57 3.16
N ALA A 182 -27.85 -11.27 3.52
CA ALA A 182 -26.59 -10.62 3.85
C ALA A 182 -25.89 -11.31 5.03
N ASP A 183 -26.62 -11.60 6.12
CA ASP A 183 -26.10 -12.26 7.31
C ASP A 183 -25.62 -13.69 7.00
N SER A 184 -26.42 -14.48 6.30
CA SER A 184 -26.08 -15.88 6.00
C SER A 184 -24.83 -15.99 5.11
N GLU A 185 -24.70 -15.14 4.09
CA GLU A 185 -23.53 -15.15 3.23
C GLU A 185 -22.29 -14.59 3.94
N ALA A 186 -22.42 -13.56 4.77
CA ALA A 186 -21.31 -13.01 5.54
C ALA A 186 -20.77 -14.06 6.54
N ILE A 187 -21.63 -14.75 7.24
CA ILE A 187 -21.23 -15.85 8.17
C ILE A 187 -20.55 -16.98 7.40
N ARG A 188 -21.14 -17.45 6.30
CA ARG A 188 -20.57 -18.52 5.46
C ARG A 188 -19.15 -18.18 4.98
N LEU A 189 -18.96 -16.97 4.49
CA LEU A 189 -17.65 -16.51 4.02
C LEU A 189 -16.66 -16.32 5.19
N ALA A 190 -17.14 -15.87 6.35
CA ALA A 190 -16.30 -15.72 7.55
C ALA A 190 -15.83 -17.09 8.08
N ASP A 191 -16.70 -18.09 8.11
CA ASP A 191 -16.34 -19.46 8.50
C ASP A 191 -15.31 -20.06 7.53
N LEU A 192 -15.47 -19.82 6.23
CA LEU A 192 -14.49 -20.24 5.23
C LEU A 192 -13.13 -19.57 5.45
N MET A 193 -13.09 -18.25 5.66
CA MET A 193 -11.87 -17.51 5.99
C MET A 193 -11.21 -18.07 7.26
N TRP A 194 -11.99 -18.29 8.31
CA TRP A 194 -11.49 -18.86 9.56
C TRP A 194 -10.89 -20.25 9.38
N SER A 195 -11.52 -21.11 8.55
CA SER A 195 -11.02 -22.45 8.27
C SER A 195 -9.63 -22.44 7.60
N LYS A 196 -9.29 -21.35 6.89
CA LYS A 196 -8.04 -21.16 6.17
C LYS A 196 -6.96 -20.39 6.93
N LYS A 197 -7.21 -19.96 8.16
CA LYS A 197 -6.33 -19.06 8.93
C LYS A 197 -4.88 -19.48 9.07
N ASN A 198 -4.58 -20.77 9.03
CA ASN A 198 -3.23 -21.30 9.17
C ASN A 198 -2.52 -21.57 7.81
N GLU A 199 -3.19 -21.26 6.69
CA GLU A 199 -2.65 -21.48 5.35
C GLU A 199 -1.97 -20.22 4.79
N PHE A 200 -2.15 -19.06 5.44
CA PHE A 200 -1.52 -17.82 5.03
C PHE A 200 -0.02 -17.82 5.32
N CYS A 201 0.77 -17.50 4.31
CA CYS A 201 2.22 -17.44 4.44
C CYS A 201 2.81 -16.43 3.45
N PHE A 202 4.04 -16.02 3.68
CA PHE A 202 4.79 -15.25 2.69
C PHE A 202 5.03 -16.10 1.45
N GLN A 203 4.78 -15.52 0.28
CA GLN A 203 5.01 -16.20 -1.01
C GLN A 203 6.42 -15.97 -1.54
N THR A 204 7.08 -14.94 -1.07
CA THR A 204 8.48 -14.64 -1.37
C THR A 204 9.37 -15.23 -0.28
N GLU A 205 10.56 -15.68 -0.65
CA GLU A 205 11.62 -16.06 0.29
C GLU A 205 11.86 -14.92 1.28
N THR A 206 11.71 -15.17 2.59
CA THR A 206 11.60 -14.12 3.60
C THR A 206 12.53 -14.38 4.77
N TYR A 207 13.28 -13.35 5.18
CA TYR A 207 14.26 -13.40 6.26
C TYR A 207 14.26 -12.12 7.08
N HIS A 208 14.86 -12.14 8.26
CA HIS A 208 15.26 -10.92 8.94
C HIS A 208 16.37 -10.19 8.18
N GLU A 209 16.59 -8.91 8.45
CA GLU A 209 17.44 -8.01 7.68
C GLU A 209 18.83 -8.57 7.39
N GLU A 210 19.56 -9.02 8.43
CA GLU A 210 20.94 -9.54 8.29
C GLU A 210 20.98 -10.81 7.46
N GLU A 211 20.02 -11.71 7.66
CA GLU A 211 19.94 -12.97 6.94
C GLU A 211 19.55 -12.75 5.48
N ALA A 212 18.65 -11.78 5.19
CA ALA A 212 18.29 -11.39 3.85
C ALA A 212 19.49 -10.84 3.07
N ILE A 213 20.26 -9.94 3.68
CA ILE A 213 21.50 -9.40 3.09
C ILE A 213 22.52 -10.51 2.88
N ASP A 214 22.75 -11.34 3.89
CA ASP A 214 23.72 -12.44 3.81
C ASP A 214 23.36 -13.44 2.70
N THR A 215 22.08 -13.78 2.57
CA THR A 215 21.56 -14.67 1.54
C THR A 215 21.78 -14.08 0.14
N ALA A 216 21.45 -12.80 -0.06
CA ALA A 216 21.67 -12.13 -1.33
C ALA A 216 23.15 -12.04 -1.70
N MET A 217 24.00 -11.62 -0.75
CA MET A 217 25.44 -11.51 -0.98
C MET A 217 26.09 -12.85 -1.31
N LYS A 218 25.73 -13.93 -0.60
CA LYS A 218 26.19 -15.28 -0.90
C LYS A 218 25.78 -15.73 -2.30
N ALA A 219 24.55 -15.48 -2.68
CA ALA A 219 24.03 -15.86 -4.00
C ALA A 219 24.76 -15.13 -5.14
N VAL A 220 25.00 -13.81 -5.01
CA VAL A 220 25.78 -13.06 -6.01
C VAL A 220 27.20 -13.60 -6.11
N LEU A 221 27.88 -13.82 -4.98
CA LEU A 221 29.26 -14.32 -4.96
C LEU A 221 29.39 -15.78 -5.43
N ALA A 222 28.31 -16.55 -5.35
CA ALA A 222 28.23 -17.91 -5.90
C ALA A 222 27.98 -17.94 -7.40
N GLY A 223 27.63 -16.80 -8.02
CA GLY A 223 27.33 -16.71 -9.45
C GLY A 223 25.89 -17.06 -9.82
N ASP A 224 24.96 -16.92 -8.88
CA ASP A 224 23.52 -17.11 -9.15
C ASP A 224 23.03 -16.13 -10.23
N PRO A 225 21.91 -16.45 -10.94
CA PRO A 225 21.33 -15.52 -11.91
C PRO A 225 20.96 -14.18 -11.30
N LEU A 226 21.30 -13.08 -12.01
CA LEU A 226 21.13 -11.70 -11.56
C LEU A 226 20.09 -10.95 -12.42
N PRO A 227 19.46 -9.87 -11.92
CA PRO A 227 19.63 -9.27 -10.58
C PRO A 227 18.87 -10.01 -9.47
N ILE A 228 19.40 -9.89 -8.23
CA ILE A 228 18.66 -10.27 -7.01
C ILE A 228 17.95 -9.03 -6.48
N TYR A 229 16.65 -9.14 -6.26
CA TYR A 229 15.85 -8.09 -5.64
C TYR A 229 15.68 -8.35 -4.14
N LEU A 230 15.95 -7.33 -3.34
CA LEU A 230 15.65 -7.28 -1.91
C LEU A 230 14.48 -6.32 -1.66
N SER A 231 13.41 -6.80 -1.05
CA SER A 231 12.34 -5.94 -0.55
C SER A 231 12.66 -5.50 0.88
N ASP A 232 12.85 -4.19 1.09
CA ASP A 232 12.91 -3.56 2.42
C ASP A 232 11.47 -3.30 2.86
N SER A 233 10.85 -4.30 3.52
CA SER A 233 9.39 -4.35 3.68
C SER A 233 8.88 -3.44 4.80
N GLY A 234 9.69 -3.14 5.82
CA GLY A 234 9.24 -2.36 6.97
C GLY A 234 9.03 -0.88 6.67
N ASP A 235 9.77 -0.33 5.69
CA ASP A 235 9.65 1.09 5.33
C ASP A 235 9.06 1.26 3.92
N ASN A 236 7.90 0.66 3.69
CA ASN A 236 7.20 0.67 2.41
C ASN A 236 6.33 1.93 2.25
N PRO A 237 6.70 2.91 1.39
CA PRO A 237 5.93 4.14 1.19
C PRO A 237 4.53 3.88 0.60
N THR A 238 4.34 2.78 -0.13
CA THR A 238 3.02 2.44 -0.68
C THR A 238 2.07 1.87 0.39
N ALA A 239 2.61 1.55 1.58
CA ALA A 239 1.85 1.14 2.75
C ALA A 239 1.79 2.25 3.83
N GLY A 240 2.19 3.48 3.50
CA GLY A 240 2.07 4.64 4.38
C GLY A 240 3.24 4.83 5.35
N SER A 241 4.37 4.15 5.15
CA SER A 241 5.58 4.38 5.95
C SER A 241 6.27 5.70 5.60
N SER A 242 7.26 6.10 6.39
CA SER A 242 8.01 7.35 6.18
C SER A 242 8.87 7.33 4.92
N SER A 243 9.28 6.16 4.45
CA SER A 243 10.23 5.98 3.33
C SER A 243 11.60 6.65 3.56
N ASP A 244 11.94 6.95 4.80
CA ASP A 244 13.20 7.60 5.16
C ASP A 244 14.06 6.81 6.15
N CYS A 245 13.63 5.61 6.55
CA CYS A 245 14.41 4.73 7.40
C CYS A 245 15.70 4.27 6.72
N THR A 246 16.80 4.42 7.43
CA THR A 246 18.16 4.18 6.93
C THR A 246 18.77 2.86 7.40
N GLY A 247 18.10 2.13 8.30
CA GLY A 247 18.66 0.96 8.98
C GLY A 247 19.12 -0.13 8.03
N PHE A 248 18.28 -0.51 7.07
CA PHE A 248 18.61 -1.53 6.07
C PHE A 248 19.73 -1.06 5.12
N LEU A 249 19.66 0.20 4.66
CA LEU A 249 20.71 0.82 3.85
C LEU A 249 22.06 0.83 4.59
N LYS A 250 22.07 1.21 5.87
CA LYS A 250 23.30 1.25 6.69
C LYS A 250 23.97 -0.11 6.76
N LYS A 251 23.20 -1.19 6.95
CA LYS A 251 23.73 -2.56 6.98
C LYS A 251 24.36 -2.97 5.65
N LEU A 252 23.79 -2.56 4.52
CA LEU A 252 24.36 -2.80 3.20
C LEU A 252 25.66 -2.02 3.01
N MET A 253 25.71 -0.74 3.43
CA MET A 253 26.93 0.09 3.34
C MET A 253 28.06 -0.42 4.26
N ASP A 254 27.72 -1.01 5.39
CA ASP A 254 28.71 -1.54 6.35
C ASP A 254 29.17 -2.97 6.00
N ASP A 255 28.50 -3.66 5.08
CA ASP A 255 28.89 -5.02 4.70
C ASP A 255 30.13 -4.98 3.78
N PRO A 256 31.28 -5.56 4.18
CA PRO A 256 32.50 -5.50 3.38
C PRO A 256 32.43 -6.25 2.05
N ARG A 257 31.34 -6.98 1.80
CA ARG A 257 31.08 -7.65 0.52
C ARG A 257 30.50 -6.70 -0.52
N THR A 258 29.88 -5.59 -0.10
CA THR A 258 29.28 -4.59 -0.99
C THR A 258 30.29 -4.02 -1.96
N ASP A 259 31.52 -3.74 -1.51
CA ASP A 259 32.62 -3.27 -2.35
C ASP A 259 33.18 -4.35 -3.31
N LYS A 260 32.79 -5.61 -3.15
CA LYS A 260 33.21 -6.73 -4.00
C LYS A 260 32.21 -7.07 -5.11
N LEU A 261 31.07 -6.42 -5.11
CA LEU A 261 30.06 -6.59 -6.14
C LEU A 261 30.55 -6.00 -7.47
N ARG A 262 30.08 -6.54 -8.57
CA ARG A 262 30.40 -6.07 -9.94
C ARG A 262 29.82 -4.67 -10.19
N THR A 263 28.65 -4.40 -9.60
CA THR A 263 27.97 -3.13 -9.68
C THR A 263 27.62 -2.61 -8.29
N PRO A 264 27.47 -1.29 -8.09
CA PRO A 264 26.88 -0.79 -6.87
C PRO A 264 25.48 -1.38 -6.64
N VAL A 265 25.12 -1.61 -5.37
CA VAL A 265 23.74 -1.96 -5.02
C VAL A 265 22.83 -0.79 -5.43
N LEU A 266 21.79 -1.04 -6.20
CA LEU A 266 20.78 -0.03 -6.50
C LEU A 266 19.78 0.01 -5.34
N TYR A 267 19.71 1.15 -4.63
CA TYR A 267 18.83 1.32 -3.48
C TYR A 267 17.73 2.35 -3.78
N GLY A 268 16.50 1.90 -3.91
CA GLY A 268 15.33 2.76 -4.08
C GLY A 268 14.45 2.67 -2.85
N GLY A 269 14.30 3.66 -2.04
CA GLY A 269 15.01 4.93 -2.02
C GLY A 269 14.76 5.65 -0.68
N ILE A 270 15.27 6.85 -0.54
CA ILE A 270 15.10 7.65 0.69
C ILE A 270 14.27 8.89 0.36
N TYR A 271 13.18 9.10 1.09
CA TYR A 271 12.44 10.36 1.09
C TYR A 271 13.16 11.39 1.95
N ASP A 272 13.82 12.35 1.31
CA ASP A 272 14.49 13.46 1.98
C ASP A 272 14.54 14.69 1.05
N PRO A 273 13.59 15.62 1.18
CA PRO A 273 13.50 16.79 0.32
C PRO A 273 14.75 17.69 0.34
N GLU A 274 15.36 17.84 1.52
CA GLU A 274 16.54 18.72 1.67
C GLU A 274 17.77 18.08 1.03
N ALA A 275 17.98 16.78 1.27
CA ALA A 275 19.09 16.03 0.71
C ALA A 275 18.97 15.91 -0.82
N ALA A 276 17.76 15.68 -1.35
CA ALA A 276 17.51 15.66 -2.79
C ALA A 276 17.89 17.00 -3.44
N ARG A 277 17.38 18.11 -2.90
CA ARG A 277 17.71 19.46 -3.38
C ARG A 277 19.19 19.83 -3.26
N ALA A 278 19.88 19.35 -2.23
CA ALA A 278 21.32 19.58 -2.07
C ALA A 278 22.17 18.96 -3.19
N CYS A 279 21.62 18.00 -3.94
CA CYS A 279 22.27 17.38 -5.10
C CYS A 279 22.11 18.21 -6.40
N ALA A 280 21.22 19.21 -6.44
CA ALA A 280 21.00 20.04 -7.61
C ALA A 280 22.29 20.75 -8.06
N GLY A 281 22.60 20.67 -9.37
CA GLY A 281 23.82 21.25 -9.94
C GLY A 281 25.14 20.60 -9.49
N LYS A 282 25.08 19.44 -8.84
CA LYS A 282 26.27 18.74 -8.30
C LYS A 282 26.61 17.45 -9.05
N VAL A 283 25.96 17.14 -10.15
CA VAL A 283 26.24 15.93 -10.93
C VAL A 283 27.73 15.84 -11.29
N GLY A 284 28.36 14.70 -11.00
CA GLY A 284 29.79 14.44 -11.16
C GLY A 284 30.66 14.94 -10.00
N GLN A 285 30.12 15.66 -9.03
CA GLN A 285 30.87 16.17 -7.88
C GLN A 285 30.80 15.21 -6.69
N GLU A 286 31.89 15.16 -5.94
CA GLU A 286 31.92 14.54 -4.62
C GLU A 286 31.43 15.54 -3.57
N ILE A 287 30.45 15.13 -2.76
CA ILE A 287 29.89 15.93 -1.67
C ILE A 287 29.73 15.09 -0.41
N THR A 288 29.70 15.74 0.74
CA THR A 288 29.25 15.11 1.99
C THR A 288 27.78 15.45 2.19
N LEU A 289 26.94 14.42 2.36
CA LEU A 289 25.51 14.55 2.49
C LEU A 289 25.03 13.85 3.76
N THR A 290 24.11 14.48 4.48
CA THR A 290 23.36 13.88 5.59
C THR A 290 21.92 13.66 5.14
N PHE A 291 21.41 12.42 5.22
CA PHE A 291 20.11 12.07 4.68
C PHE A 291 19.40 10.97 5.45
N GLY A 292 18.07 10.93 5.33
CA GLY A 292 17.16 9.97 5.93
C GLY A 292 16.87 10.19 7.40
N SER A 293 15.95 9.40 7.95
CA SER A 293 15.52 9.37 9.37
C SER A 293 15.11 10.73 9.95
N LYS A 294 14.52 11.60 9.14
CA LYS A 294 14.01 12.91 9.58
C LYS A 294 12.55 12.81 10.02
N PHE A 295 11.77 11.99 9.36
CA PHE A 295 10.35 11.73 9.65
C PHE A 295 10.20 10.59 10.65
N ASP A 296 10.86 9.45 10.43
CA ASP A 296 11.00 8.40 11.44
C ASP A 296 12.36 8.48 12.14
N SER A 297 12.47 9.38 13.08
CA SER A 297 13.67 9.55 13.91
C SER A 297 13.76 8.58 15.09
N LYS A 298 12.78 7.69 15.27
CA LYS A 298 12.73 6.73 16.38
C LYS A 298 13.30 5.37 15.99
N THR A 299 13.05 4.95 14.75
CA THR A 299 13.43 3.61 14.28
C THR A 299 14.88 3.56 13.86
N THR A 300 15.37 4.59 13.18
CA THR A 300 16.73 4.68 12.65
C THR A 300 17.33 6.08 12.84
N SER A 301 18.59 6.27 12.42
CA SER A 301 19.31 7.53 12.55
C SER A 301 19.80 8.01 11.17
N PRO A 302 19.91 9.32 10.93
CA PRO A 302 20.44 9.85 9.66
C PRO A 302 21.82 9.29 9.33
N ILE A 303 22.08 9.08 8.03
CA ILE A 303 23.40 8.73 7.54
C ILE A 303 24.12 9.99 7.07
N THR A 304 25.36 10.20 7.51
CA THR A 304 26.28 11.18 6.93
C THR A 304 27.37 10.44 6.17
N ALA A 305 27.46 10.68 4.86
CA ALA A 305 28.44 10.00 4.01
C ALA A 305 28.98 10.95 2.94
N THR A 306 30.25 10.71 2.54
CA THR A 306 30.87 11.35 1.38
C THR A 306 30.68 10.45 0.16
N GLY A 307 30.29 11.01 -0.96
CA GLY A 307 30.00 10.27 -2.18
C GLY A 307 29.81 11.18 -3.38
N VAL A 308 29.50 10.61 -4.52
CA VAL A 308 29.37 11.32 -5.80
C VAL A 308 27.90 11.38 -6.22
N VAL A 309 27.42 12.56 -6.57
CA VAL A 309 26.12 12.72 -7.23
C VAL A 309 26.23 12.20 -8.67
N LYS A 310 25.59 11.09 -8.98
CA LYS A 310 25.67 10.44 -10.31
C LYS A 310 24.64 10.97 -11.29
N ALA A 311 23.44 11.34 -10.80
CA ALA A 311 22.36 11.91 -11.59
C ALA A 311 21.47 12.81 -10.72
N TYR A 312 20.79 13.76 -11.39
CA TYR A 312 19.77 14.60 -10.79
C TYR A 312 18.71 14.93 -11.85
N ILE A 313 17.45 14.74 -11.48
CA ILE A 313 16.29 15.13 -12.29
C ILE A 313 15.46 16.07 -11.42
N GLU A 314 15.23 17.30 -11.89
CA GLU A 314 14.50 18.32 -11.15
C GLU A 314 12.99 18.09 -11.16
N ASP A 315 12.44 17.73 -12.31
CA ASP A 315 11.01 17.58 -12.58
C ASP A 315 10.71 16.18 -13.11
N TRP A 316 10.94 15.13 -12.31
CA TRP A 316 10.51 13.79 -12.67
C TRP A 316 8.99 13.68 -12.57
N ASP A 317 8.32 13.35 -13.68
CA ASP A 317 6.86 13.46 -13.85
C ASP A 317 6.12 12.13 -14.04
N LYS A 318 6.81 11.00 -13.85
CA LYS A 318 6.21 9.65 -13.96
C LYS A 318 5.49 9.19 -12.67
N PHE A 319 5.22 10.10 -11.77
CA PHE A 319 4.45 9.92 -10.54
C PHE A 319 3.31 10.96 -10.54
N PRO A 320 2.22 10.77 -9.76
CA PRO A 320 1.09 11.70 -9.74
C PRO A 320 1.45 13.17 -9.49
N MET A 321 2.61 13.43 -8.88
CA MET A 321 3.15 14.77 -8.69
C MET A 321 4.61 14.81 -9.17
N LYS A 322 5.02 15.94 -9.77
CA LYS A 322 6.41 16.17 -10.12
C LYS A 322 7.29 16.18 -8.87
N THR A 323 8.47 15.61 -8.97
CA THR A 323 9.41 15.54 -7.85
C THR A 323 10.85 15.54 -8.33
N ALA A 324 11.77 16.09 -7.52
CA ALA A 324 13.18 15.92 -7.77
C ALA A 324 13.66 14.53 -7.33
N LEU A 325 14.54 13.95 -8.16
CA LEU A 325 15.24 12.70 -7.86
C LEU A 325 16.74 12.90 -7.99
N ALA A 326 17.50 12.41 -7.01
CA ALA A 326 18.96 12.35 -7.05
C ALA A 326 19.44 10.91 -6.95
N LEU A 327 20.53 10.59 -7.67
CA LEU A 327 21.28 9.34 -7.49
C LEU A 327 22.60 9.66 -6.83
N PHE A 328 22.75 9.27 -5.58
CA PHE A 328 23.95 9.49 -4.77
C PHE A 328 24.70 8.17 -4.56
N SER A 329 25.94 8.13 -5.01
CA SER A 329 26.80 6.93 -4.96
C SER A 329 27.78 7.02 -3.80
N THR A 330 27.69 6.09 -2.86
CA THR A 330 28.55 6.06 -1.67
C THR A 330 28.66 4.63 -1.15
N HIS A 331 29.83 4.23 -0.63
CA HIS A 331 30.08 2.91 0.01
C HIS A 331 29.50 1.71 -0.80
N GLY A 332 29.76 1.69 -2.11
CA GLY A 332 29.29 0.59 -2.96
C GLY A 332 27.76 0.56 -3.21
N VAL A 333 27.02 1.61 -2.84
CA VAL A 333 25.58 1.72 -3.02
C VAL A 333 25.22 2.98 -3.81
N ASP A 334 24.38 2.83 -4.81
CA ASP A 334 23.72 3.93 -5.54
C ASP A 334 22.34 4.17 -4.92
N VAL A 335 22.21 5.20 -4.11
CA VAL A 335 20.99 5.54 -3.37
C VAL A 335 20.15 6.53 -4.14
N VAL A 336 18.90 6.22 -4.41
CA VAL A 336 17.92 7.20 -4.91
C VAL A 336 17.40 8.01 -3.72
N ILE A 337 17.54 9.34 -3.79
CA ILE A 337 17.01 10.28 -2.81
C ILE A 337 15.92 11.10 -3.51
N ALA A 338 14.72 11.10 -2.97
CA ALA A 338 13.54 11.74 -3.57
C ALA A 338 13.04 12.91 -2.73
N GLU A 339 12.57 13.96 -3.40
CA GLU A 339 11.93 15.11 -2.76
C GLU A 339 10.48 14.81 -2.33
N ALA A 340 9.81 13.87 -3.00
CA ALA A 340 8.47 13.42 -2.64
C ALA A 340 8.47 11.95 -2.18
N HIS A 341 7.38 11.55 -1.57
CA HIS A 341 7.10 10.16 -1.16
C HIS A 341 6.83 9.29 -2.40
N VAL A 342 7.86 8.75 -3.01
CA VAL A 342 7.76 7.94 -4.23
C VAL A 342 7.70 6.46 -3.91
N GLY A 343 6.70 5.76 -4.45
CA GLY A 343 6.65 4.31 -4.44
C GLY A 343 7.56 3.70 -5.52
N TYR A 344 8.51 2.88 -5.13
CA TYR A 344 9.47 2.24 -6.04
C TYR A 344 8.86 1.00 -6.72
N THR A 345 7.76 1.20 -7.44
CA THR A 345 6.93 0.14 -8.02
C THR A 345 7.33 -0.26 -9.45
N THR A 346 8.26 0.46 -10.07
CA THR A 346 8.73 0.22 -11.43
C THR A 346 10.26 0.33 -11.53
N PRO A 347 10.92 -0.47 -12.38
CA PRO A 347 12.35 -0.34 -12.66
C PRO A 347 12.71 0.99 -13.37
N ASP A 348 11.75 1.71 -13.92
CA ASP A 348 11.99 2.91 -14.73
C ASP A 348 12.58 4.07 -13.92
N ILE A 349 12.32 4.13 -12.61
CA ILE A 349 12.93 5.12 -11.71
C ILE A 349 14.47 5.06 -11.79
N PHE A 350 15.03 3.86 -11.77
CA PHE A 350 16.47 3.68 -11.88
C PHE A 350 16.97 3.97 -13.30
N LYS A 351 16.22 3.56 -14.32
CA LYS A 351 16.59 3.80 -15.73
C LYS A 351 16.65 5.29 -16.06
N ASP A 352 15.69 6.06 -15.58
CA ASP A 352 15.66 7.51 -15.76
C ASP A 352 16.88 8.19 -15.12
N LEU A 353 17.41 7.61 -14.03
CA LEU A 353 18.65 8.04 -13.37
C LEU A 353 19.93 7.41 -13.97
N GLY A 354 19.81 6.74 -15.14
CA GLY A 354 20.93 6.15 -15.85
C GLY A 354 21.43 4.82 -15.29
N ARG A 355 20.58 4.08 -14.58
CA ARG A 355 20.87 2.73 -14.08
C ARG A 355 19.81 1.74 -14.53
N ASP A 356 20.18 0.74 -15.33
CA ASP A 356 19.24 -0.33 -15.65
C ASP A 356 19.34 -1.43 -14.56
N PRO A 357 18.24 -1.71 -13.83
CA PRO A 357 18.22 -2.80 -12.85
C PRO A 357 18.59 -4.18 -13.42
N LYS A 358 18.44 -4.41 -14.72
CA LYS A 358 18.86 -5.67 -15.37
C LYS A 358 20.37 -5.91 -15.31
N ASP A 359 21.15 -4.85 -15.23
CA ASP A 359 22.60 -4.90 -15.20
C ASP A 359 23.17 -4.95 -13.78
N ALA A 360 22.30 -4.77 -12.77
CA ALA A 360 22.70 -4.74 -11.37
C ALA A 360 22.90 -6.13 -10.78
N ASP A 361 23.77 -6.23 -9.77
CA ASP A 361 23.89 -7.43 -8.97
C ASP A 361 22.76 -7.53 -7.96
N ILE A 362 22.51 -6.46 -7.21
CA ILE A 362 21.45 -6.36 -6.20
C ILE A 362 20.64 -5.07 -6.43
N VAL A 363 19.33 -5.20 -6.36
CA VAL A 363 18.38 -4.08 -6.37
C VAL A 363 17.54 -4.13 -5.09
N VAL A 364 17.48 -3.03 -4.37
CA VAL A 364 16.64 -2.89 -3.17
C VAL A 364 15.47 -1.99 -3.49
N CYS A 365 14.27 -2.40 -3.10
CA CYS A 365 13.06 -1.59 -3.20
C CYS A 365 12.33 -1.59 -1.86
N LYS A 366 11.87 -0.42 -1.41
CA LYS A 366 11.04 -0.28 -0.21
C LYS A 366 9.60 -0.68 -0.52
N LEU A 367 9.34 -1.97 -0.51
CA LEU A 367 8.05 -2.61 -0.83
C LEU A 367 7.86 -3.85 0.03
N GLY A 368 6.62 -4.24 0.28
CA GLY A 368 6.32 -5.51 0.92
C GLY A 368 6.54 -6.70 -0.04
N TYR A 369 6.12 -6.57 -1.30
CA TYR A 369 6.35 -7.56 -2.36
C TYR A 369 6.57 -6.84 -3.71
N LEU A 370 7.26 -7.51 -4.63
CA LEU A 370 7.54 -6.93 -5.93
C LEU A 370 6.28 -6.80 -6.78
N THR A 371 6.17 -5.70 -7.49
CA THR A 371 5.18 -5.53 -8.56
C THR A 371 5.48 -6.45 -9.75
N ALA A 372 4.51 -6.64 -10.63
CA ALA A 372 4.70 -7.41 -11.85
C ALA A 372 5.85 -6.87 -12.73
N ALA A 373 6.02 -5.53 -12.79
CA ALA A 373 7.08 -4.90 -13.56
C ALA A 373 8.48 -5.21 -13.02
N GLN A 374 8.64 -5.25 -11.70
CA GLN A 374 9.91 -5.60 -11.05
C GLN A 374 10.16 -7.10 -11.09
N SER A 375 9.14 -7.92 -10.85
CA SER A 375 9.23 -9.38 -10.94
C SER A 375 9.65 -9.86 -12.33
N ALA A 376 9.28 -9.13 -13.38
CA ALA A 376 9.72 -9.43 -14.75
C ALA A 376 11.23 -9.21 -14.96
N VAL A 377 11.88 -8.43 -14.14
CA VAL A 377 13.33 -8.15 -14.17
C VAL A 377 14.08 -9.05 -13.20
N ALA A 378 13.56 -9.25 -12.00
CA ALA A 378 14.18 -10.02 -10.94
C ALA A 378 14.45 -11.48 -11.37
N LYS A 379 15.62 -12.01 -11.04
CA LYS A 379 15.94 -13.44 -11.18
C LYS A 379 15.70 -14.19 -9.87
N ARG A 380 15.83 -13.50 -8.75
CA ARG A 380 15.47 -13.97 -7.41
C ARG A 380 14.91 -12.80 -6.62
N SER A 381 13.91 -13.06 -5.78
CA SER A 381 13.31 -12.06 -4.90
C SER A 381 13.41 -12.55 -3.47
N ILE A 382 13.89 -11.69 -2.59
CA ILE A 382 14.03 -11.94 -1.16
C ILE A 382 13.36 -10.78 -0.43
N MET A 383 12.48 -11.08 0.52
CA MET A 383 11.86 -10.06 1.37
C MET A 383 12.60 -9.98 2.71
N ALA A 384 13.08 -8.82 3.04
CA ALA A 384 13.66 -8.53 4.34
C ALA A 384 12.57 -7.98 5.27
N LEU A 385 12.34 -8.64 6.40
CA LEU A 385 11.50 -8.14 7.49
C LEU A 385 12.30 -7.08 8.24
N SER A 386 12.33 -5.88 7.67
CA SER A 386 13.08 -4.74 8.17
C SER A 386 12.26 -3.93 9.17
N LYS A 387 12.96 -3.05 9.90
CA LYS A 387 12.34 -2.09 10.80
C LYS A 387 11.92 -0.83 10.02
N GLY A 388 10.70 -0.33 10.32
CA GLY A 388 10.17 0.88 9.70
C GLY A 388 8.72 1.11 10.08
#